data_4854589b0980a90a2f43134c83358b6a
#
_entry.id   4854589b0980a90a2f43134c83358b6a
#
_cell.length_a   1.000
_cell.length_b   1.000
_cell.length_c   1.000
_cell.angle_alpha   90.00
_cell.angle_beta   90.00
_cell.angle_gamma   90.00
#
_symmetry.space_group_name_H-M   'P 1'
#
loop_
_entity.id
_entity.type
_entity.pdbx_description
1 polymer ?
#
loop_
_entity_poly.entity_id
_entity_poly.type
_entity_poly.pdbx_seq_one_letter_code
_entity_poly.pdbx_strand_id
1 'polypeptide(L)'
;DSGTTTMRLLDYLDPAKKITIVTANVSVLQRAQNMTNVNAMILPGLYDMRTNAMLDSSTVEYLCRFQHNKGFFGVSSLTATGGLGVSNWQEYEVKRTAAARCQKSYLLVDSTKYGRTALLAYGTLEQMQAVITDHGMPQEFIALCRQKKVTVEQV
;
A
#
# COMPACT_ATOMS: atom_id res chain seq x y z
N ASP A 1 1.84 -0.18 3.90
CA ASP A 1 1.93 1.16 3.33
C ASP A 1 1.73 2.25 4.38
N SER A 2 2.12 3.49 4.03
CA SER A 2 1.95 4.68 4.88
C SER A 2 0.62 5.42 4.68
N GLY A 3 -0.23 4.96 3.76
CA GLY A 3 -1.49 5.62 3.40
C GLY A 3 -2.59 5.53 4.47
N THR A 4 -3.48 6.52 4.50
CA THR A 4 -4.66 6.54 5.40
C THR A 4 -5.67 5.44 5.05
N THR A 5 -5.78 5.06 3.78
CA THR A 5 -6.67 3.99 3.32
C THR A 5 -6.20 2.63 3.84
N THR A 6 -4.90 2.34 3.73
CA THR A 6 -4.34 1.05 4.17
C THR A 6 -4.41 0.86 5.68
N MET A 7 -4.33 1.93 6.46
CA MET A 7 -4.52 1.88 7.92
C MET A 7 -5.91 1.34 8.33
N ARG A 8 -6.94 1.60 7.51
CA ARG A 8 -8.31 1.12 7.77
C ARG A 8 -8.45 -0.39 7.75
N LEU A 9 -7.52 -1.12 7.15
CA LEU A 9 -7.52 -2.58 7.16
C LEU A 9 -7.54 -3.18 8.58
N LEU A 10 -6.99 -2.46 9.57
CA LEU A 10 -7.00 -2.94 10.94
C LEU A 10 -8.42 -3.12 11.51
N ASP A 11 -9.38 -2.32 11.04
CA ASP A 11 -10.77 -2.37 11.50
C ASP A 11 -11.50 -3.65 11.09
N TYR A 12 -10.93 -4.37 10.09
CA TYR A 12 -11.52 -5.56 9.48
C TYR A 12 -10.71 -6.83 9.75
N LEU A 13 -9.71 -6.77 10.62
CA LEU A 13 -8.92 -7.95 10.98
C LEU A 13 -9.75 -8.92 11.82
N ASP A 14 -9.67 -10.19 11.45
CA ASP A 14 -10.28 -11.26 12.24
C ASP A 14 -9.55 -11.39 13.59
N PRO A 15 -10.22 -11.17 14.73
CA PRO A 15 -9.58 -11.21 16.04
C PRO A 15 -9.08 -12.62 16.43
N ALA A 16 -9.56 -13.67 15.80
CA ALA A 16 -9.10 -15.04 16.04
C ALA A 16 -7.76 -15.35 15.35
N LYS A 17 -7.30 -14.49 14.40
CA LYS A 17 -6.06 -14.71 13.65
C LYS A 17 -4.91 -13.89 14.22
N LYS A 18 -3.84 -14.56 14.57
CA LYS A 18 -2.57 -13.88 14.92
C LYS A 18 -1.88 -13.36 13.65
N ILE A 19 -1.58 -12.08 13.62
CA ILE A 19 -1.01 -11.39 12.46
C ILE A 19 0.21 -10.59 12.90
N THR A 20 1.27 -10.62 12.10
CA THR A 20 2.40 -9.70 12.22
C THR A 20 2.30 -8.65 11.12
N ILE A 21 2.29 -7.39 11.51
CA ILE A 21 2.27 -6.24 10.61
C ILE A 21 3.64 -5.57 10.64
N VAL A 22 4.23 -5.36 9.47
CA VAL A 22 5.43 -4.54 9.27
C VAL A 22 5.01 -3.29 8.53
N THR A 23 5.27 -2.12 9.11
CA THR A 23 4.77 -0.85 8.57
C THR A 23 5.73 0.30 8.86
N ALA A 24 5.74 1.31 7.99
CA ALA A 24 6.36 2.60 8.26
C ALA A 24 5.36 3.60 8.90
N ASN A 25 4.06 3.30 8.89
CA ASN A 25 3.00 4.20 9.32
C ASN A 25 2.81 4.18 10.84
N VAL A 26 3.08 5.30 11.48
CA VAL A 26 2.93 5.46 12.94
C VAL A 26 1.47 5.33 13.40
N SER A 27 0.50 5.76 12.57
CA SER A 27 -0.93 5.59 12.89
C SER A 27 -1.35 4.12 12.96
N VAL A 28 -0.73 3.24 12.18
CA VAL A 28 -0.98 1.79 12.27
C VAL A 28 -0.55 1.26 13.63
N LEU A 29 0.62 1.68 14.12
CA LEU A 29 1.10 1.28 15.44
C LEU A 29 0.16 1.76 16.56
N GLN A 30 -0.24 3.04 16.52
CA GLN A 30 -1.18 3.61 17.49
C GLN A 30 -2.53 2.86 17.50
N ARG A 31 -3.03 2.50 16.30
CA ARG A 31 -4.31 1.80 16.17
C ARG A 31 -4.24 0.34 16.63
N ALA A 32 -3.10 -0.30 16.45
CA ALA A 32 -2.86 -1.70 16.86
C ALA A 32 -2.61 -1.86 18.37
N GLN A 33 -2.39 -0.79 19.14
CA GLN A 33 -1.98 -0.85 20.54
C GLN A 33 -2.89 -1.69 21.47
N ASN A 34 -4.19 -1.78 21.15
CA ASN A 34 -5.17 -2.54 21.94
C ASN A 34 -5.57 -3.88 21.28
N MET A 35 -4.89 -4.28 20.21
CA MET A 35 -5.20 -5.50 19.46
C MET A 35 -4.28 -6.65 19.93
N THR A 36 -4.81 -7.56 20.73
CA THR A 36 -4.04 -8.66 21.34
C THR A 36 -3.58 -9.74 20.34
N ASN A 37 -4.20 -9.74 19.17
CA ASN A 37 -3.90 -10.68 18.06
C ASN A 37 -2.94 -10.08 17.02
N VAL A 38 -2.52 -8.82 17.17
CA VAL A 38 -1.62 -8.13 16.24
C VAL A 38 -0.25 -7.89 16.87
N ASN A 39 0.79 -8.38 16.19
CA ASN A 39 2.17 -8.02 16.49
C ASN A 39 2.60 -6.93 15.48
N ALA A 40 2.68 -5.69 15.92
CA ALA A 40 3.01 -4.54 15.06
C ALA A 40 4.48 -4.17 15.18
N MET A 41 5.19 -4.17 14.05
CA MET A 41 6.57 -3.74 13.93
C MET A 41 6.63 -2.45 13.10
N ILE A 42 7.08 -1.36 13.74
CA ILE A 42 7.38 -0.13 13.03
C ILE A 42 8.79 -0.20 12.43
N LEU A 43 8.91 0.17 11.16
CA LEU A 43 10.20 0.29 10.50
C LEU A 43 11.00 1.48 11.07
N PRO A 44 12.33 1.39 11.20
CA PRO A 44 13.17 2.51 11.61
C PRO A 44 13.19 3.61 10.53
N GLY A 45 13.62 4.81 10.88
CA GLY A 45 13.82 5.90 9.92
C GLY A 45 13.56 7.27 10.50
N LEU A 46 13.66 8.31 9.66
CA LEU A 46 13.26 9.65 10.01
C LEU A 46 11.73 9.79 9.93
N TYR A 47 11.16 10.40 10.95
CA TYR A 47 9.73 10.65 10.98
C TYR A 47 9.34 11.82 10.08
N ASP A 48 8.55 11.54 9.07
CA ASP A 48 7.92 12.55 8.21
C ASP A 48 6.53 12.90 8.76
N MET A 49 6.39 14.11 9.28
CA MET A 49 5.14 14.61 9.87
C MET A 49 4.00 14.70 8.85
N ARG A 50 4.30 14.91 7.57
CA ARG A 50 3.31 15.08 6.51
C ARG A 50 2.61 13.76 6.16
N THR A 51 3.36 12.67 6.14
CA THR A 51 2.85 11.32 5.84
C THR A 51 2.56 10.50 7.08
N ASN A 52 2.96 11.00 8.28
CA ASN A 52 2.93 10.28 9.54
C ASN A 52 3.63 8.91 9.46
N ALA A 53 4.79 8.88 8.81
CA ALA A 53 5.52 7.65 8.54
C ALA A 53 7.03 7.82 8.75
N MET A 54 7.69 6.69 8.97
CA MET A 54 9.15 6.59 9.01
C MET A 54 9.67 6.39 7.58
N LEU A 55 10.38 7.38 7.03
CA LEU A 55 10.79 7.38 5.62
C LEU A 55 12.23 7.87 5.46
N ASP A 56 13.16 6.96 5.21
CA ASP A 56 14.52 7.25 4.74
C ASP A 56 15.22 5.99 4.22
N SER A 57 16.53 6.08 3.99
CA SER A 57 17.35 4.95 3.54
C SER A 57 17.41 3.81 4.55
N SER A 58 17.39 4.10 5.87
CA SER A 58 17.39 3.07 6.91
C SER A 58 16.08 2.28 6.93
N THR A 59 14.95 2.94 6.62
CA THR A 59 13.65 2.28 6.42
C THR A 59 13.74 1.24 5.30
N VAL A 60 14.29 1.63 4.16
CA VAL A 60 14.46 0.77 2.98
C VAL A 60 15.40 -0.39 3.29
N GLU A 61 16.56 -0.11 3.88
CA GLU A 61 17.54 -1.12 4.23
C GLU A 61 16.95 -2.17 5.20
N TYR A 62 16.24 -1.71 6.23
CA TYR A 62 15.64 -2.61 7.20
C TYR A 62 14.51 -3.44 6.59
N LEU A 63 13.69 -2.83 5.72
CA LEU A 63 12.61 -3.51 4.99
C LEU A 63 13.13 -4.66 4.12
N CYS A 64 14.34 -4.53 3.57
CA CYS A 64 14.98 -5.58 2.77
C CYS A 64 15.24 -6.90 3.52
N ARG A 65 15.19 -6.90 4.84
CA ARG A 65 15.40 -8.10 5.68
C ARG A 65 14.17 -9.00 5.76
N PHE A 66 13.00 -8.51 5.30
CA PHE A 66 11.74 -9.24 5.38
C PHE A 66 11.33 -9.81 4.03
N GLN A 67 10.52 -10.87 4.12
CA GLN A 67 9.67 -11.38 3.06
C GLN A 67 8.23 -11.37 3.59
N HIS A 68 7.32 -10.77 2.85
CA HIS A 68 5.94 -10.59 3.30
C HIS A 68 5.00 -11.52 2.53
N ASN A 69 4.03 -12.12 3.22
CA ASN A 69 2.98 -12.89 2.55
C ASN A 69 2.06 -11.98 1.74
N LYS A 70 1.70 -10.83 2.31
CA LYS A 70 0.81 -9.84 1.68
C LYS A 70 1.31 -8.43 1.88
N GLY A 71 1.23 -7.61 0.85
CA GLY A 71 1.44 -6.17 0.92
C GLY A 71 0.17 -5.44 0.50
N PHE A 72 -0.16 -4.37 1.20
CA PHE A 72 -1.30 -3.51 0.90
C PHE A 72 -0.79 -2.10 0.61
N PHE A 73 -1.11 -1.58 -0.56
CA PHE A 73 -0.53 -0.35 -1.09
C PHE A 73 -1.63 0.63 -1.50
N GLY A 74 -1.41 1.89 -1.20
CA GLY A 74 -2.17 3.00 -1.77
C GLY A 74 -1.36 3.76 -2.81
N VAL A 75 -2.00 4.68 -3.49
CA VAL A 75 -1.38 5.57 -4.49
C VAL A 75 -1.79 7.02 -4.26
N SER A 76 -0.94 7.96 -4.68
CA SER A 76 -1.32 9.36 -4.82
C SER A 76 -1.99 9.62 -6.17
N SER A 77 -1.66 8.82 -7.18
CA SER A 77 -2.22 8.89 -8.52
C SER A 77 -2.19 7.53 -9.21
N LEU A 78 -3.16 7.31 -10.10
CA LEU A 78 -3.30 6.10 -10.90
C LEU A 78 -3.45 6.54 -12.38
N THR A 79 -2.46 6.22 -13.20
CA THR A 79 -2.50 6.61 -14.61
C THR A 79 -3.45 5.72 -15.42
N ALA A 80 -3.93 6.22 -16.57
CA ALA A 80 -4.77 5.45 -17.50
C ALA A 80 -4.09 4.18 -18.03
N THR A 81 -2.76 4.09 -17.96
CA THR A 81 -1.98 2.92 -18.37
C THR A 81 -1.67 1.96 -17.22
N GLY A 82 -2.10 2.29 -15.99
CA GLY A 82 -1.91 1.46 -14.80
C GLY A 82 -0.62 1.72 -14.03
N GLY A 83 -0.01 2.89 -14.19
CA GLY A 83 1.12 3.32 -13.39
C GLY A 83 0.69 3.74 -11.99
N LEU A 84 1.40 3.28 -10.96
CA LEU A 84 1.10 3.49 -9.54
C LEU A 84 1.96 4.63 -9.00
N GLY A 85 1.38 5.83 -8.89
CA GLY A 85 2.12 7.06 -8.60
C GLY A 85 2.19 7.43 -7.13
N VAL A 86 3.30 8.08 -6.75
CA VAL A 86 3.55 8.69 -5.44
C VAL A 86 4.08 10.10 -5.56
N SER A 87 3.92 10.88 -4.48
CA SER A 87 4.21 12.33 -4.51
C SER A 87 5.63 12.68 -4.09
N ASN A 88 6.35 11.80 -3.42
CA ASN A 88 7.70 12.08 -2.92
C ASN A 88 8.66 10.89 -3.09
N TRP A 89 9.97 11.22 -3.07
CA TRP A 89 11.04 10.26 -3.32
C TRP A 89 11.19 9.21 -2.23
N GLN A 90 11.08 9.59 -0.97
CA GLN A 90 11.25 8.68 0.16
C GLN A 90 10.13 7.63 0.16
N GLU A 91 8.89 8.07 -0.08
CA GLU A 91 7.74 7.17 -0.19
C GLU A 91 7.87 6.22 -1.39
N TYR A 92 8.40 6.71 -2.52
CA TYR A 92 8.68 5.90 -3.70
C TYR A 92 9.62 4.73 -3.38
N GLU A 93 10.76 4.98 -2.75
CA GLU A 93 11.74 3.94 -2.43
C GLU A 93 11.18 2.88 -1.47
N VAL A 94 10.46 3.31 -0.43
CA VAL A 94 9.84 2.39 0.53
C VAL A 94 8.77 1.52 -0.14
N LYS A 95 7.86 2.11 -0.92
CA LYS A 95 6.80 1.35 -1.61
C LYS A 95 7.34 0.40 -2.66
N ARG A 96 8.30 0.84 -3.47
CA ARG A 96 8.94 0.00 -4.48
C ARG A 96 9.60 -1.21 -3.84
N THR A 97 10.36 -0.99 -2.77
CA THR A 97 11.04 -2.07 -2.03
C THR A 97 10.03 -3.02 -1.39
N ALA A 98 8.99 -2.49 -0.73
CA ALA A 98 7.95 -3.30 -0.10
C ALA A 98 7.22 -4.18 -1.13
N ALA A 99 6.82 -3.62 -2.27
CA ALA A 99 6.14 -4.37 -3.33
C ALA A 99 6.98 -5.52 -3.88
N ALA A 100 8.29 -5.29 -4.08
CA ALA A 100 9.23 -6.31 -4.53
C ALA A 100 9.46 -7.45 -3.51
N ARG A 101 9.09 -7.24 -2.23
CA ARG A 101 9.27 -8.21 -1.14
C ARG A 101 7.99 -8.93 -0.73
N CYS A 102 6.88 -8.69 -1.41
CA CYS A 102 5.60 -9.34 -1.12
C CYS A 102 5.34 -10.51 -2.07
N GLN A 103 4.83 -11.63 -1.52
CA GLN A 103 4.34 -12.74 -2.33
C GLN A 103 3.07 -12.36 -3.09
N LYS A 104 2.20 -11.55 -2.45
CA LYS A 104 0.98 -11.01 -3.04
C LYS A 104 0.84 -9.54 -2.67
N SER A 105 0.64 -8.69 -3.66
CA SER A 105 0.45 -7.25 -3.49
C SER A 105 -0.98 -6.86 -3.86
N TYR A 106 -1.60 -6.02 -3.05
CA TYR A 106 -2.96 -5.53 -3.21
C TYR A 106 -2.96 -4.01 -3.28
N LEU A 107 -3.63 -3.46 -4.27
CA LEU A 107 -3.81 -2.02 -4.41
C LEU A 107 -5.17 -1.61 -3.81
N LEU A 108 -5.16 -0.65 -2.90
CA LEU A 108 -6.36 0.01 -2.38
C LEU A 108 -6.40 1.43 -2.94
N VAL A 109 -7.39 1.72 -3.76
CA VAL A 109 -7.46 2.99 -4.49
C VAL A 109 -8.91 3.40 -4.73
N ASP A 110 -9.24 4.65 -4.48
CA ASP A 110 -10.53 5.23 -4.85
C ASP A 110 -10.48 5.86 -6.26
N SER A 111 -11.67 5.98 -6.86
CA SER A 111 -11.84 6.50 -8.23
C SER A 111 -11.27 7.91 -8.43
N THR A 112 -11.14 8.72 -7.36
CA THR A 112 -10.61 10.08 -7.46
C THR A 112 -9.12 10.13 -7.83
N LYS A 113 -8.40 9.00 -7.72
CA LYS A 113 -6.99 8.89 -8.06
C LYS A 113 -6.75 8.55 -9.54
N TYR A 114 -7.76 8.06 -10.23
CA TYR A 114 -7.67 7.68 -11.63
C TYR A 114 -7.51 8.90 -12.55
N GLY A 115 -6.74 8.73 -13.62
CA GLY A 115 -6.44 9.77 -14.59
C GLY A 115 -5.47 10.85 -14.09
N ARG A 116 -4.95 10.72 -12.86
CA ARG A 116 -3.95 11.64 -12.32
C ARG A 116 -2.55 11.10 -12.59
N THR A 117 -1.60 12.03 -12.71
CA THR A 117 -0.17 11.71 -12.83
C THR A 117 0.57 12.17 -11.59
N ALA A 118 1.63 11.46 -11.23
CA ALA A 118 2.60 11.87 -10.21
C ALA A 118 4.00 11.88 -10.83
N LEU A 119 4.93 12.57 -10.17
CA LEU A 119 6.32 12.64 -10.61
C LEU A 119 6.98 11.26 -10.67
N LEU A 120 6.62 10.37 -9.74
CA LEU A 120 7.25 9.06 -9.56
C LEU A 120 6.18 7.96 -9.61
N ALA A 121 6.50 6.84 -10.28
CA ALA A 121 5.69 5.63 -10.25
C ALA A 121 6.50 4.50 -9.57
N TYR A 122 6.01 4.02 -8.44
CA TYR A 122 6.68 2.95 -7.68
C TYR A 122 6.44 1.54 -8.25
N GLY A 123 5.48 1.42 -9.15
CA GLY A 123 5.11 0.15 -9.76
C GLY A 123 4.03 0.28 -10.82
N THR A 124 3.56 -0.86 -11.28
CA THR A 124 2.49 -0.99 -12.27
C THR A 124 1.42 -1.98 -11.82
N LEU A 125 0.26 -1.95 -12.49
CA LEU A 125 -0.86 -2.85 -12.18
C LEU A 125 -0.48 -4.33 -12.22
N GLU A 126 0.39 -4.74 -13.14
CA GLU A 126 0.79 -6.14 -13.31
C GLU A 126 1.49 -6.74 -12.08
N GLN A 127 1.99 -5.89 -11.20
CA GLN A 127 2.61 -6.30 -9.94
C GLN A 127 1.58 -6.57 -8.83
N MET A 128 0.32 -6.21 -9.08
CA MET A 128 -0.77 -6.38 -8.10
C MET A 128 -1.56 -7.65 -8.35
N GLN A 129 -1.82 -8.41 -7.29
CA GLN A 129 -2.72 -9.57 -7.30
C GLN A 129 -4.17 -9.13 -7.51
N ALA A 130 -4.56 -8.05 -6.85
CA ALA A 130 -5.89 -7.48 -6.97
C ALA A 130 -5.90 -5.97 -6.67
N VAL A 131 -6.90 -5.30 -7.22
CA VAL A 131 -7.29 -3.92 -6.93
C VAL A 131 -8.60 -3.94 -6.16
N ILE A 132 -8.66 -3.23 -5.06
CA ILE A 132 -9.87 -2.98 -4.27
C ILE A 132 -10.20 -1.50 -4.44
N THR A 133 -11.41 -1.21 -4.95
CA THR A 133 -11.80 0.15 -5.33
C THR A 133 -13.29 0.39 -5.11
N ASP A 134 -13.72 1.65 -5.17
CA ASP A 134 -15.13 2.03 -5.10
C ASP A 134 -15.86 1.83 -6.43
N HIS A 135 -17.19 1.89 -6.40
CA HIS A 135 -18.04 1.77 -7.59
C HIS A 135 -17.91 2.94 -8.58
N GLY A 136 -17.29 4.05 -8.18
CA GLY A 136 -17.03 5.21 -9.06
C GLY A 136 -15.85 4.99 -10.03
N MET A 137 -15.11 3.90 -9.90
CA MET A 137 -13.98 3.62 -10.79
C MET A 137 -14.44 3.43 -12.23
N PRO A 138 -13.84 4.16 -13.22
CA PRO A 138 -14.25 4.06 -14.63
C PRO A 138 -14.12 2.65 -15.21
N GLN A 139 -15.07 2.27 -16.07
CA GLN A 139 -15.11 0.94 -16.68
C GLN A 139 -13.88 0.65 -17.56
N GLU A 140 -13.28 1.68 -18.15
CA GLU A 140 -12.03 1.55 -18.90
C GLU A 140 -10.87 1.04 -18.04
N PHE A 141 -10.78 1.49 -16.77
CA PHE A 141 -9.79 0.97 -15.83
C PHE A 141 -10.10 -0.47 -15.42
N ILE A 142 -11.37 -0.81 -15.18
CA ILE A 142 -11.78 -2.18 -14.89
C ILE A 142 -11.42 -3.12 -16.07
N ALA A 143 -11.64 -2.66 -17.30
CA ALA A 143 -11.25 -3.39 -18.51
C ALA A 143 -9.72 -3.55 -18.62
N LEU A 144 -8.95 -2.51 -18.30
CA LEU A 144 -7.49 -2.57 -18.25
C LEU A 144 -7.00 -3.60 -17.23
N CYS A 145 -7.57 -3.63 -16.03
CA CYS A 145 -7.23 -4.63 -15.02
C CYS A 145 -7.47 -6.06 -15.53
N ARG A 146 -8.62 -6.30 -16.17
CA ARG A 146 -8.93 -7.61 -16.78
C ARG A 146 -7.92 -8.00 -17.86
N GLN A 147 -7.57 -7.07 -18.75
CA GLN A 147 -6.56 -7.29 -19.79
C GLN A 147 -5.20 -7.67 -19.17
N LYS A 148 -4.83 -7.03 -18.06
CA LYS A 148 -3.59 -7.28 -17.32
C LYS A 148 -3.68 -8.46 -16.35
N LYS A 149 -4.81 -9.19 -16.33
CA LYS A 149 -5.08 -10.34 -15.44
C LYS A 149 -5.02 -10.00 -13.95
N VAL A 150 -5.38 -8.77 -13.60
CA VAL A 150 -5.48 -8.29 -12.22
C VAL A 150 -6.95 -8.36 -11.77
N THR A 151 -7.21 -9.02 -10.65
CA THR A 151 -8.56 -9.11 -10.08
C THR A 151 -9.02 -7.72 -9.60
N VAL A 152 -10.30 -7.40 -9.78
CA VAL A 152 -10.88 -6.15 -9.26
C VAL A 152 -12.05 -6.51 -8.35
N GLU A 153 -12.02 -5.93 -7.15
CA GLU A 153 -13.11 -5.98 -6.18
C GLU A 153 -13.63 -4.56 -5.96
N GLN A 154 -14.91 -4.36 -6.23
CA GLN A 154 -15.58 -3.07 -6.00
C GLN A 154 -16.40 -3.14 -4.70
N VAL A 155 -16.20 -2.15 -3.84
CA VAL A 155 -16.81 -2.03 -2.52
C VAL A 155 -17.47 -0.67 -2.35
#